data_2b95a64ee7d37b3e76105f7d5dc5ca16
#
_entry.id   2b95a64ee7d37b3e76105f7d5dc5ca16
#
_cell.length_a   1.000
_cell.length_b   1.000
_cell.length_c   1.000
_cell.angle_alpha   90.00
_cell.angle_beta   90.00
_cell.angle_gamma   90.00
#
_symmetry.space_group_name_H-M   'P 1'
#
loop_
_entity.id
_entity.type
_entity.pdbx_description
1 polymer ?
#
loop_
_entity_poly.entity_id
_entity_poly.type
_entity_poly.pdbx_seq_one_letter_code
_entity_poly.pdbx_strand_id
1 'polypeptide(L)'
;MTEPTAPAAPAYSKDYWDLVLDQLRRRPSVWISLALLALLYATAIYAPLLAGDRPLLLSATNAVSYGKAQRSISGIVLGFKGLVESGAPAEKLAQERAGIAQRVETMLEQLGPGDRAVPEELLARVDEAVAAAGRGDAEAAKTAAAAAGELARRVKNELAVPAPGAAAEPGQTVVLRERTTFPAFDAVDRLELYFMGLWLLVMGWPLWNRAVNGLLLRGDRERIRRARRKKALVLVLLPLLPLAVWRGGAESALSTSPYKLGLTGGEIAAARVVLPPVPFGLAEQNDGEFFRPPTWRHDAEISEEGEYVRGARANRAATIEGFRPPPRPVDVLAGEPPRNAPQRHPLGTDSVGRDLLARMIWGGRVSLQVGLVSTLFLAVIGTIVGALAGFYGGKIDLLLSRVIEIFQCFPPLFLILIIVAFIGPSLMTIMVVLGLTRWTGVARLVRGEFLRLRTLDFVVASEALGVRRRRTIFRHVLPNAIGPVLVISTFSVASGILIESTLSFLGFGVSLPIPSWGSLLTESASAEYWWIQIFPGLMIFLTVTLYNLLGEGVADALDPRQKI
;
A
#
# COMPACT_ATOMS: atom_id res chain seq x y z
N MET A 1 45.82 -46.76 -35.82
CA MET A 1 44.60 -46.03 -36.21
C MET A 1 44.02 -45.43 -34.92
N THR A 2 44.36 -44.19 -34.64
CA THR A 2 43.84 -43.45 -33.50
C THR A 2 42.54 -42.75 -33.96
N GLU A 3 41.40 -43.07 -33.31
CA GLU A 3 40.10 -42.38 -33.55
C GLU A 3 40.24 -40.86 -33.34
N PRO A 4 39.67 -40.06 -34.22
CA PRO A 4 39.66 -38.62 -34.04
C PRO A 4 38.73 -38.29 -32.86
N THR A 5 39.30 -37.76 -31.76
CA THR A 5 38.56 -37.20 -30.64
C THR A 5 37.61 -36.11 -31.15
N ALA A 6 36.30 -36.27 -30.89
CA ALA A 6 35.28 -35.29 -31.24
C ALA A 6 35.67 -33.92 -30.68
N PRO A 7 35.50 -32.82 -31.43
CA PRO A 7 35.84 -31.49 -30.97
C PRO A 7 35.02 -31.19 -29.71
N ALA A 8 35.73 -30.83 -28.64
CA ALA A 8 35.10 -30.39 -27.39
C ALA A 8 34.09 -29.29 -27.71
N ALA A 9 32.85 -29.46 -27.26
CA ALA A 9 31.81 -28.45 -27.42
C ALA A 9 32.37 -27.08 -27.00
N PRO A 10 32.14 -26.00 -27.78
CA PRO A 10 32.72 -24.70 -27.51
C PRO A 10 32.36 -24.30 -26.08
N ALA A 11 33.39 -24.09 -25.24
CA ALA A 11 33.23 -23.64 -23.89
C ALA A 11 32.43 -22.33 -23.94
N TYR A 12 31.20 -22.31 -23.37
CA TYR A 12 30.33 -21.14 -23.32
C TYR A 12 31.10 -20.01 -22.61
N SER A 13 31.48 -18.97 -23.34
CA SER A 13 32.07 -17.79 -22.72
C SER A 13 30.97 -17.12 -21.89
N LYS A 14 31.15 -17.12 -20.55
CA LYS A 14 30.25 -16.43 -19.65
C LYS A 14 30.22 -14.94 -20.03
N ASP A 15 29.01 -14.39 -20.17
CA ASP A 15 28.82 -12.96 -20.35
C ASP A 15 29.25 -12.21 -19.07
N TYR A 16 29.67 -10.95 -19.21
CA TYR A 16 30.08 -10.11 -18.06
C TYR A 16 29.07 -10.18 -16.91
N TRP A 17 27.79 -10.10 -17.24
CA TRP A 17 26.70 -10.16 -16.24
C TRP A 17 26.56 -11.54 -15.57
N ASP A 18 26.87 -12.62 -16.27
CA ASP A 18 26.87 -13.96 -15.67
C ASP A 18 27.96 -14.08 -14.61
N LEU A 19 29.13 -13.46 -14.84
CA LEU A 19 30.23 -13.42 -13.88
C LEU A 19 29.87 -12.58 -12.64
N VAL A 20 29.25 -11.42 -12.84
CA VAL A 20 28.79 -10.56 -11.75
C VAL A 20 27.75 -11.29 -10.88
N LEU A 21 26.79 -11.96 -11.51
CA LEU A 21 25.79 -12.75 -10.79
C LEU A 21 26.40 -13.93 -10.03
N ASP A 22 27.40 -14.60 -10.59
CA ASP A 22 28.10 -15.68 -9.91
C ASP A 22 28.88 -15.18 -8.67
N GLN A 23 29.48 -13.99 -8.74
CA GLN A 23 30.15 -13.36 -7.61
C GLN A 23 29.18 -12.93 -6.52
N LEU A 24 28.05 -12.30 -6.89
CA LEU A 24 26.99 -11.94 -5.95
C LEU A 24 26.44 -13.17 -5.22
N ARG A 25 26.27 -14.29 -5.93
CA ARG A 25 25.78 -15.54 -5.34
C ARG A 25 26.72 -16.13 -4.28
N ARG A 26 27.99 -15.87 -4.33
CA ARG A 26 28.97 -16.39 -3.37
C ARG A 26 29.02 -15.60 -2.06
N ARG A 27 28.35 -14.44 -1.97
CA ARG A 27 28.39 -13.56 -0.79
C ARG A 27 27.12 -13.70 0.04
N PRO A 28 27.17 -14.33 1.22
CA PRO A 28 25.99 -14.51 2.07
C PRO A 28 25.44 -13.17 2.58
N SER A 29 26.30 -12.18 2.84
CA SER A 29 25.87 -10.84 3.28
C SER A 29 24.93 -10.16 2.30
N VAL A 30 25.16 -10.29 0.98
CA VAL A 30 24.29 -9.76 -0.06
C VAL A 30 22.91 -10.42 -0.03
N TRP A 31 22.87 -11.74 0.13
CA TRP A 31 21.61 -12.48 0.18
C TRP A 31 20.82 -12.20 1.44
N ILE A 32 21.49 -12.08 2.58
CA ILE A 32 20.85 -11.71 3.84
C ILE A 32 20.27 -10.29 3.72
N SER A 33 21.05 -9.32 3.23
CA SER A 33 20.58 -7.96 3.02
C SER A 33 19.42 -7.90 2.05
N LEU A 34 19.49 -8.63 0.94
CA LEU A 34 18.41 -8.68 -0.05
C LEU A 34 17.14 -9.32 0.52
N ALA A 35 17.27 -10.39 1.30
CA ALA A 35 16.12 -11.06 1.94
C ALA A 35 15.46 -10.16 2.98
N LEU A 36 16.24 -9.48 3.82
CA LEU A 36 15.70 -8.55 4.82
C LEU A 36 15.09 -7.30 4.16
N LEU A 37 15.73 -6.73 3.14
CA LEU A 37 15.13 -5.64 2.35
C LEU A 37 13.84 -6.10 1.67
N ALA A 38 13.82 -7.31 1.11
CA ALA A 38 12.61 -7.87 0.53
C ALA A 38 11.50 -8.01 1.56
N LEU A 39 11.81 -8.44 2.79
CA LEU A 39 10.84 -8.49 3.88
C LEU A 39 10.32 -7.09 4.24
N LEU A 40 11.20 -6.09 4.35
CA LEU A 40 10.82 -4.71 4.63
C LEU A 40 9.91 -4.12 3.54
N TYR A 41 10.24 -4.36 2.28
CA TYR A 41 9.37 -3.95 1.17
C TYR A 41 8.04 -4.71 1.15
N ALA A 42 8.04 -6.00 1.50
CA ALA A 42 6.80 -6.76 1.64
C ALA A 42 5.91 -6.15 2.73
N THR A 43 6.44 -5.87 3.93
CA THR A 43 5.65 -5.24 5.00
C THR A 43 5.11 -3.87 4.58
N ALA A 44 5.88 -3.08 3.84
CA ALA A 44 5.46 -1.78 3.33
C ALA A 44 4.36 -1.88 2.24
N ILE A 45 4.51 -2.81 1.30
CA ILE A 45 3.55 -3.00 0.19
C ILE A 45 2.24 -3.60 0.71
N TYR A 46 2.32 -4.56 1.63
CA TYR A 46 1.15 -5.23 2.22
C TYR A 46 0.65 -4.54 3.49
N ALA A 47 1.09 -3.32 3.80
CA ALA A 47 0.68 -2.57 4.97
C ALA A 47 -0.85 -2.52 5.17
N PRO A 48 -1.71 -2.30 4.14
CA PRO A 48 -3.16 -2.29 4.31
C PRO A 48 -3.75 -3.61 4.80
N LEU A 49 -3.08 -4.73 4.52
CA LEU A 49 -3.52 -6.07 4.96
C LEU A 49 -2.85 -6.53 6.26
N LEU A 50 -1.73 -5.92 6.63
CA LEU A 50 -0.97 -6.25 7.84
C LEU A 50 -1.36 -5.40 9.04
N ALA A 51 -1.67 -4.13 8.81
CA ALA A 51 -2.00 -3.16 9.85
C ALA A 51 -3.22 -2.32 9.43
N GLY A 52 -4.36 -2.57 10.06
CA GLY A 52 -5.61 -1.90 9.74
C GLY A 52 -6.71 -2.22 10.72
N ASP A 53 -7.70 -1.35 10.78
CA ASP A 53 -8.92 -1.49 11.59
C ASP A 53 -10.04 -2.26 10.89
N ARG A 54 -9.80 -2.73 9.64
CA ARG A 54 -10.78 -3.43 8.81
C ARG A 54 -10.52 -4.92 8.81
N PRO A 55 -11.56 -5.75 9.02
CA PRO A 55 -11.40 -7.20 8.95
C PRO A 55 -10.90 -7.68 7.59
N LEU A 56 -9.97 -8.63 7.57
CA LEU A 56 -9.56 -9.36 6.36
C LEU A 56 -10.69 -10.23 5.82
N LEU A 57 -11.48 -10.79 6.73
CA LEU A 57 -12.67 -11.57 6.42
C LEU A 57 -13.73 -11.28 7.49
N LEU A 58 -14.92 -10.96 7.05
CA LEU A 58 -16.08 -10.73 7.89
C LEU A 58 -17.25 -11.53 7.34
N SER A 59 -17.74 -12.52 8.13
CA SER A 59 -19.00 -13.21 7.88
C SER A 59 -19.99 -12.72 8.93
N ALA A 60 -20.91 -11.85 8.54
CA ALA A 60 -21.78 -11.16 9.48
C ALA A 60 -23.16 -10.87 8.87
N THR A 61 -24.13 -10.70 9.76
CA THR A 61 -25.41 -10.06 9.48
C THR A 61 -25.36 -8.61 9.95
N ASN A 62 -25.75 -7.67 9.12
CA ASN A 62 -25.78 -6.25 9.49
C ASN A 62 -27.20 -5.79 9.79
N ALA A 63 -27.70 -6.14 10.98
CA ALA A 63 -29.04 -5.80 11.45
C ALA A 63 -29.27 -4.29 11.52
N VAL A 64 -28.25 -3.49 11.81
CA VAL A 64 -28.38 -2.03 11.95
C VAL A 64 -28.52 -1.35 10.60
N SER A 65 -27.68 -1.69 9.61
CA SER A 65 -27.84 -1.16 8.25
C SER A 65 -29.19 -1.53 7.66
N TYR A 66 -29.57 -2.81 7.85
CA TYR A 66 -30.90 -3.27 7.47
C TYR A 66 -32.01 -2.47 8.16
N GLY A 67 -31.97 -2.33 9.49
CA GLY A 67 -32.96 -1.60 10.26
C GLY A 67 -33.03 -0.10 9.97
N LYS A 68 -31.88 0.54 9.63
CA LYS A 68 -31.87 1.94 9.15
C LYS A 68 -32.57 2.07 7.81
N ALA A 69 -32.27 1.18 6.85
CA ALA A 69 -32.91 1.17 5.54
C ALA A 69 -34.43 0.90 5.67
N GLN A 70 -34.80 -0.11 6.42
CA GLN A 70 -36.18 -0.55 6.68
C GLN A 70 -37.01 0.56 7.34
N ARG A 71 -36.54 1.22 8.41
CA ARG A 71 -37.27 2.31 9.07
C ARG A 71 -37.42 3.54 8.19
N SER A 72 -36.44 3.86 7.35
CA SER A 72 -36.49 5.06 6.49
C SER A 72 -37.33 4.87 5.22
N ILE A 73 -37.53 3.62 4.76
CA ILE A 73 -38.16 3.34 3.46
C ILE A 73 -39.57 3.93 3.35
N SER A 74 -40.38 3.77 4.39
CA SER A 74 -41.78 4.22 4.40
C SER A 74 -41.88 5.75 4.28
N GLY A 75 -41.00 6.53 4.94
CA GLY A 75 -40.99 7.97 4.85
C GLY A 75 -40.59 8.49 3.47
N ILE A 76 -39.59 7.85 2.86
CA ILE A 76 -39.10 8.26 1.54
C ILE A 76 -40.10 7.90 0.44
N VAL A 77 -40.69 6.71 0.49
CA VAL A 77 -41.72 6.30 -0.47
C VAL A 77 -42.98 7.18 -0.31
N LEU A 78 -43.31 7.61 0.90
CA LEU A 78 -44.41 8.58 1.10
C LEU A 78 -44.08 9.96 0.47
N GLY A 79 -42.86 10.44 0.63
CA GLY A 79 -42.38 11.65 -0.06
C GLY A 79 -42.42 11.50 -1.58
N PHE A 80 -41.98 10.40 -2.11
CA PHE A 80 -42.05 10.07 -3.55
C PHE A 80 -43.51 10.08 -4.05
N LYS A 81 -44.45 9.47 -3.32
CA LYS A 81 -45.88 9.50 -3.62
C LYS A 81 -46.39 10.92 -3.70
N GLY A 82 -46.08 11.79 -2.72
CA GLY A 82 -46.46 13.21 -2.73
C GLY A 82 -45.90 13.96 -3.96
N LEU A 83 -44.70 13.65 -4.41
CA LEU A 83 -44.13 14.24 -5.62
C LEU A 83 -44.86 13.77 -6.90
N VAL A 84 -45.29 12.52 -6.98
CA VAL A 84 -46.09 12.00 -8.10
C VAL A 84 -47.45 12.67 -8.12
N GLU A 85 -48.10 12.80 -6.95
CA GLU A 85 -49.42 13.49 -6.81
C GLU A 85 -49.37 14.97 -7.18
N SER A 86 -48.25 15.65 -6.89
CA SER A 86 -48.05 17.08 -7.24
C SER A 86 -47.62 17.30 -8.70
N GLY A 87 -47.41 16.22 -9.49
CA GLY A 87 -46.98 16.35 -10.87
C GLY A 87 -45.51 16.80 -11.04
N ALA A 88 -44.63 16.40 -10.13
CA ALA A 88 -43.22 16.79 -10.18
C ALA A 88 -42.53 16.32 -11.47
N PRO A 89 -41.51 17.07 -11.96
CA PRO A 89 -40.77 16.71 -13.19
C PRO A 89 -40.10 15.33 -13.07
N ALA A 90 -40.02 14.61 -14.19
CA ALA A 90 -39.50 13.26 -14.26
C ALA A 90 -38.07 13.14 -13.71
N GLU A 91 -37.25 14.17 -13.88
CA GLU A 91 -35.89 14.22 -13.34
C GLU A 91 -35.86 14.13 -11.80
N LYS A 92 -36.76 14.84 -11.13
CA LYS A 92 -36.88 14.82 -9.66
C LYS A 92 -37.39 13.47 -9.16
N LEU A 93 -38.35 12.88 -9.89
CA LEU A 93 -38.84 11.52 -9.59
C LEU A 93 -37.73 10.46 -9.77
N ALA A 94 -36.88 10.60 -10.78
CA ALA A 94 -35.74 9.70 -11.01
C ALA A 94 -34.71 9.82 -9.88
N GLN A 95 -34.46 11.01 -9.34
CA GLN A 95 -33.57 11.22 -8.21
C GLN A 95 -34.10 10.54 -6.93
N GLU A 96 -35.36 10.70 -6.61
CA GLU A 96 -35.96 10.03 -5.44
C GLU A 96 -36.04 8.51 -5.61
N ARG A 97 -36.33 8.04 -6.84
CA ARG A 97 -36.26 6.63 -7.19
C ARG A 97 -34.87 6.03 -6.88
N ALA A 98 -33.80 6.76 -7.25
CA ALA A 98 -32.44 6.30 -6.95
C ALA A 98 -32.21 6.15 -5.43
N GLY A 99 -32.72 7.07 -4.63
CA GLY A 99 -32.67 7.00 -3.17
C GLY A 99 -33.45 5.81 -2.59
N ILE A 100 -34.62 5.49 -3.16
CA ILE A 100 -35.42 4.32 -2.78
C ILE A 100 -34.68 3.03 -3.19
N ALA A 101 -34.18 2.97 -4.42
CA ALA A 101 -33.47 1.81 -4.95
C ALA A 101 -32.24 1.44 -4.10
N GLN A 102 -31.45 2.43 -3.70
CA GLN A 102 -30.29 2.20 -2.83
C GLN A 102 -30.67 1.57 -1.49
N ARG A 103 -31.80 1.98 -0.89
CA ARG A 103 -32.26 1.40 0.38
C ARG A 103 -32.83 0.01 0.21
N VAL A 104 -33.62 -0.20 -0.83
CA VAL A 104 -34.15 -1.53 -1.16
C VAL A 104 -33.00 -2.49 -1.46
N GLU A 105 -32.00 -2.08 -2.21
CA GLU A 105 -30.83 -2.88 -2.51
C GLU A 105 -30.05 -3.24 -1.23
N THR A 106 -29.87 -2.27 -0.32
CA THR A 106 -29.26 -2.50 1.00
C THR A 106 -30.06 -3.56 1.80
N MET A 107 -31.39 -3.52 1.72
CA MET A 107 -32.24 -4.51 2.39
C MET A 107 -32.15 -5.90 1.73
N LEU A 108 -32.23 -5.96 0.38
CA LEU A 108 -32.16 -7.19 -0.39
C LEU A 108 -30.83 -7.92 -0.21
N GLU A 109 -29.75 -7.18 -0.01
CA GLU A 109 -28.43 -7.76 0.28
C GLU A 109 -28.39 -8.53 1.59
N GLN A 110 -29.21 -8.15 2.57
CA GLN A 110 -29.24 -8.71 3.92
C GLN A 110 -30.38 -9.74 4.11
N LEU A 111 -31.41 -9.72 3.28
CA LEU A 111 -32.56 -10.60 3.40
C LEU A 111 -32.28 -12.01 2.84
N GLY A 112 -32.81 -12.99 3.54
CA GLY A 112 -32.89 -14.37 3.04
C GLY A 112 -33.79 -14.47 1.79
N PRO A 113 -33.67 -15.58 1.03
CA PRO A 113 -34.40 -15.72 -0.26
C PRO A 113 -35.93 -15.63 -0.10
N GLY A 114 -36.49 -16.02 1.09
CA GLY A 114 -37.94 -16.02 1.35
C GLY A 114 -38.52 -14.62 1.57
N ASP A 115 -37.70 -13.66 2.03
CA ASP A 115 -38.20 -12.34 2.47
C ASP A 115 -37.96 -11.23 1.43
N ARG A 116 -37.45 -11.58 0.24
CA ARG A 116 -37.09 -10.63 -0.81
C ARG A 116 -38.28 -10.12 -1.64
N ALA A 117 -39.34 -10.90 -1.72
CA ALA A 117 -40.45 -10.62 -2.65
C ALA A 117 -41.08 -9.23 -2.44
N VAL A 118 -41.31 -8.83 -1.20
CA VAL A 118 -41.98 -7.55 -0.89
C VAL A 118 -41.09 -6.32 -1.22
N PRO A 119 -39.80 -6.27 -0.87
CA PRO A 119 -38.92 -5.19 -1.28
C PRO A 119 -38.68 -5.14 -2.81
N GLU A 120 -38.60 -6.28 -3.50
CA GLU A 120 -38.46 -6.33 -4.95
C GLU A 120 -39.70 -5.81 -5.66
N GLU A 121 -40.89 -6.19 -5.20
CA GLU A 121 -42.16 -5.68 -5.71
C GLU A 121 -42.30 -4.17 -5.44
N LEU A 122 -41.86 -3.69 -4.27
CA LEU A 122 -41.84 -2.25 -3.96
C LEU A 122 -41.01 -1.48 -5.00
N LEU A 123 -39.82 -1.95 -5.34
CA LEU A 123 -38.98 -1.29 -6.33
C LEU A 123 -39.61 -1.33 -7.71
N ALA A 124 -40.22 -2.44 -8.11
CA ALA A 124 -40.93 -2.57 -9.37
C ALA A 124 -42.09 -1.57 -9.50
N ARG A 125 -42.85 -1.35 -8.41
CA ARG A 125 -43.94 -0.35 -8.42
C ARG A 125 -43.44 1.10 -8.47
N VAL A 126 -42.33 1.39 -7.83
CA VAL A 126 -41.68 2.71 -7.97
C VAL A 126 -41.20 2.93 -9.40
N ASP A 127 -40.61 1.90 -10.05
CA ASP A 127 -40.18 1.98 -11.44
C ASP A 127 -41.36 2.19 -12.40
N GLU A 128 -42.47 1.50 -12.16
CA GLU A 128 -43.72 1.66 -12.93
C GLU A 128 -44.28 3.08 -12.80
N ALA A 129 -44.27 3.65 -11.59
CA ALA A 129 -44.71 5.03 -11.36
C ALA A 129 -43.86 6.07 -12.10
N VAL A 130 -42.54 5.93 -12.08
CA VAL A 130 -41.60 6.81 -12.81
C VAL A 130 -41.83 6.68 -14.33
N ALA A 131 -41.97 5.46 -14.83
CA ALA A 131 -42.19 5.20 -16.26
C ALA A 131 -43.55 5.77 -16.74
N ALA A 132 -44.61 5.63 -15.95
CA ALA A 132 -45.94 6.21 -16.25
C ALA A 132 -45.90 7.75 -16.25
N ALA A 133 -45.25 8.36 -15.27
CA ALA A 133 -45.04 9.81 -15.24
C ALA A 133 -44.25 10.33 -16.45
N GLY A 134 -43.21 9.58 -16.89
CA GLY A 134 -42.44 9.90 -18.10
C GLY A 134 -43.26 9.82 -19.41
N ARG A 135 -44.32 9.02 -19.44
CA ARG A 135 -45.26 8.93 -20.58
C ARG A 135 -46.39 9.94 -20.50
N GLY A 136 -46.49 10.73 -19.40
CA GLY A 136 -47.56 11.68 -19.16
C GLY A 136 -48.87 11.06 -18.63
N ASP A 137 -48.85 9.77 -18.27
CA ASP A 137 -50.00 9.07 -17.69
C ASP A 137 -50.07 9.28 -16.17
N ALA A 138 -50.70 10.39 -15.76
CA ALA A 138 -50.78 10.80 -14.36
C ALA A 138 -51.58 9.83 -13.49
N GLU A 139 -52.62 9.18 -14.01
CA GLU A 139 -53.45 8.27 -13.23
C GLU A 139 -52.75 6.93 -12.98
N ALA A 140 -52.09 6.39 -14.00
CA ALA A 140 -51.26 5.19 -13.83
C ALA A 140 -50.09 5.45 -12.85
N ALA A 141 -49.45 6.63 -12.94
CA ALA A 141 -48.36 7.01 -12.03
C ALA A 141 -48.85 7.10 -10.56
N LYS A 142 -49.99 7.70 -10.31
CA LYS A 142 -50.58 7.80 -8.96
C LYS A 142 -50.97 6.44 -8.40
N THR A 143 -51.54 5.56 -9.24
CA THR A 143 -51.94 4.22 -8.85
C THR A 143 -50.72 3.39 -8.44
N ALA A 144 -49.65 3.40 -9.26
CA ALA A 144 -48.39 2.69 -8.96
C ALA A 144 -47.71 3.27 -7.70
N ALA A 145 -47.69 4.60 -7.52
CA ALA A 145 -47.12 5.23 -6.32
C ALA A 145 -47.92 4.91 -5.05
N ALA A 146 -49.25 4.79 -5.16
CA ALA A 146 -50.10 4.38 -4.02
C ALA A 146 -49.81 2.92 -3.63
N ALA A 147 -49.68 2.01 -4.60
CA ALA A 147 -49.31 0.61 -4.36
C ALA A 147 -47.91 0.49 -3.73
N ALA A 148 -46.91 1.30 -4.20
CA ALA A 148 -45.61 1.38 -3.58
C ALA A 148 -45.69 1.85 -2.10
N GLY A 149 -46.53 2.80 -1.80
CA GLY A 149 -46.77 3.26 -0.42
C GLY A 149 -47.30 2.18 0.51
N GLU A 150 -48.20 1.30 0.02
CA GLU A 150 -48.73 0.17 0.78
C GLU A 150 -47.65 -0.87 1.03
N LEU A 151 -46.86 -1.22 -0.01
CA LEU A 151 -45.73 -2.14 0.11
C LEU A 151 -44.67 -1.61 1.07
N ALA A 152 -44.41 -0.31 1.07
CA ALA A 152 -43.45 0.30 2.01
C ALA A 152 -43.92 0.19 3.48
N ARG A 153 -45.23 0.27 3.71
CA ARG A 153 -45.81 0.01 5.05
C ARG A 153 -45.67 -1.46 5.45
N ARG A 154 -45.91 -2.39 4.51
CA ARG A 154 -45.70 -3.81 4.75
C ARG A 154 -44.23 -4.11 5.08
N VAL A 155 -43.30 -3.56 4.33
CA VAL A 155 -41.84 -3.67 4.62
C VAL A 155 -41.54 -3.18 6.04
N LYS A 156 -42.14 -2.04 6.45
CA LYS A 156 -41.93 -1.48 7.78
C LYS A 156 -42.48 -2.38 8.90
N ASN A 157 -43.61 -3.01 8.70
CA ASN A 157 -44.34 -3.72 9.76
C ASN A 157 -44.01 -5.21 9.78
N GLU A 158 -43.91 -5.87 8.60
CA GLU A 158 -43.73 -7.32 8.48
C GLU A 158 -42.25 -7.73 8.49
N LEU A 159 -41.37 -6.84 7.98
CA LEU A 159 -39.93 -7.12 7.87
C LEU A 159 -39.10 -6.36 8.93
N ALA A 160 -39.67 -6.08 10.09
CA ALA A 160 -38.98 -5.43 11.19
C ALA A 160 -38.02 -6.40 11.89
N VAL A 161 -36.79 -5.97 12.14
CA VAL A 161 -35.81 -6.70 12.96
C VAL A 161 -35.81 -6.10 14.35
N PRO A 162 -35.90 -6.90 15.42
CA PRO A 162 -35.83 -6.39 16.78
C PRO A 162 -34.51 -5.64 17.01
N ALA A 163 -34.54 -4.61 17.86
CA ALA A 163 -33.34 -3.90 18.25
C ALA A 163 -32.34 -4.87 18.94
N PRO A 164 -31.03 -4.63 18.81
CA PRO A 164 -30.03 -5.46 19.50
C PRO A 164 -30.35 -5.58 20.99
N GLY A 165 -30.51 -6.82 21.48
CA GLY A 165 -30.87 -7.11 22.88
C GLY A 165 -32.37 -7.08 23.21
N ALA A 166 -33.28 -6.77 22.28
CA ALA A 166 -34.72 -6.89 22.47
C ALA A 166 -35.22 -8.29 22.09
N ALA A 167 -36.13 -8.84 22.88
CA ALA A 167 -36.80 -10.13 22.55
C ALA A 167 -37.65 -9.92 21.27
N ALA A 168 -37.56 -10.88 20.34
CA ALA A 168 -38.38 -10.86 19.13
C ALA A 168 -39.88 -11.05 19.51
N GLU A 169 -40.76 -10.20 18.96
CA GLU A 169 -42.18 -10.40 19.09
C GLU A 169 -42.62 -11.67 18.32
N PRO A 170 -43.57 -12.46 18.85
CA PRO A 170 -44.05 -13.64 18.18
C PRO A 170 -44.62 -13.32 16.80
N GLY A 171 -44.00 -13.79 15.73
CA GLY A 171 -44.44 -13.55 14.35
C GLY A 171 -43.56 -12.64 13.51
N GLN A 172 -42.51 -12.01 14.08
CA GLN A 172 -41.57 -11.16 13.39
C GLN A 172 -40.18 -11.82 13.31
N THR A 173 -40.03 -12.81 12.49
CA THR A 173 -38.72 -13.47 12.27
C THR A 173 -38.24 -13.26 10.85
N VAL A 174 -37.65 -12.12 10.60
CA VAL A 174 -36.88 -11.91 9.37
C VAL A 174 -35.53 -12.61 9.54
N VAL A 175 -35.25 -13.56 8.66
CA VAL A 175 -33.96 -14.24 8.64
C VAL A 175 -32.97 -13.40 7.83
N LEU A 176 -32.08 -12.70 8.53
CA LEU A 176 -30.98 -12.01 7.88
C LEU A 176 -29.92 -13.00 7.40
N ARG A 177 -29.48 -12.81 6.17
CA ARG A 177 -28.46 -13.66 5.55
C ARG A 177 -27.08 -13.25 6.01
N GLU A 178 -26.27 -14.20 6.44
CA GLU A 178 -24.84 -13.99 6.59
C GLU A 178 -24.18 -13.69 5.24
N ARG A 179 -23.46 -12.60 5.18
CA ARG A 179 -22.65 -12.24 4.01
C ARG A 179 -21.18 -12.29 4.40
N THR A 180 -20.39 -13.03 3.62
CA THR A 180 -18.94 -12.99 3.72
C THR A 180 -18.42 -11.86 2.86
N THR A 181 -17.72 -10.92 3.47
CA THR A 181 -17.08 -9.76 2.83
C THR A 181 -15.60 -9.71 3.20
N PHE A 182 -14.85 -8.95 2.43
CA PHE A 182 -13.41 -8.76 2.63
C PHE A 182 -13.07 -7.27 2.78
N PRO A 183 -13.50 -6.60 3.86
CA PRO A 183 -13.43 -5.14 4.00
C PRO A 183 -12.03 -4.55 3.87
N ALA A 184 -10.99 -5.28 4.32
CA ALA A 184 -9.62 -4.84 4.18
C ALA A 184 -9.18 -4.73 2.70
N PHE A 185 -9.70 -5.61 1.84
CA PHE A 185 -9.42 -5.55 0.41
C PHE A 185 -10.19 -4.43 -0.30
N ASP A 186 -11.38 -4.07 0.18
CA ASP A 186 -12.16 -2.96 -0.39
C ASP A 186 -11.46 -1.60 -0.20
N ALA A 187 -10.59 -1.50 0.80
CA ALA A 187 -9.77 -0.33 1.06
C ALA A 187 -8.49 -0.25 0.20
N VAL A 188 -8.08 -1.36 -0.45
CA VAL A 188 -6.87 -1.41 -1.27
C VAL A 188 -7.09 -0.68 -2.58
N ASP A 189 -6.28 0.34 -2.88
CA ASP A 189 -6.33 1.06 -4.15
C ASP A 189 -5.78 0.22 -5.31
N ARG A 190 -6.17 0.58 -6.54
CA ARG A 190 -5.72 -0.11 -7.77
C ARG A 190 -4.20 -0.15 -7.89
N LEU A 191 -3.54 0.96 -7.56
CA LEU A 191 -2.09 1.05 -7.63
C LEU A 191 -1.42 0.14 -6.58
N GLU A 192 -1.98 0.06 -5.39
CA GLU A 192 -1.54 -0.85 -4.34
C GLU A 192 -1.67 -2.31 -4.75
N LEU A 193 -2.83 -2.68 -5.30
CA LEU A 193 -3.07 -4.03 -5.82
C LEU A 193 -2.07 -4.41 -6.91
N TYR A 194 -1.74 -3.47 -7.81
CA TYR A 194 -0.70 -3.68 -8.81
C TYR A 194 0.66 -4.01 -8.17
N PHE A 195 1.11 -3.20 -7.21
CA PHE A 195 2.39 -3.42 -6.55
C PHE A 195 2.40 -4.69 -5.70
N MET A 196 1.30 -5.04 -5.04
CA MET A 196 1.16 -6.33 -4.35
C MET A 196 1.31 -7.51 -5.31
N GLY A 197 0.62 -7.47 -6.44
CA GLY A 197 0.72 -8.49 -7.48
C GLY A 197 2.12 -8.57 -8.11
N LEU A 198 2.71 -7.42 -8.43
CA LEU A 198 4.09 -7.33 -8.96
C LEU A 198 5.10 -7.93 -7.97
N TRP A 199 4.97 -7.60 -6.68
CA TRP A 199 5.84 -8.12 -5.64
C TRP A 199 5.77 -9.64 -5.51
N LEU A 200 4.55 -10.21 -5.50
CA LEU A 200 4.35 -11.67 -5.50
C LEU A 200 5.03 -12.34 -6.70
N LEU A 201 4.90 -11.75 -7.89
CA LEU A 201 5.54 -12.29 -9.09
C LEU A 201 7.06 -12.16 -9.05
N VAL A 202 7.60 -11.07 -8.52
CA VAL A 202 9.05 -10.88 -8.35
C VAL A 202 9.61 -11.88 -7.35
N MET A 203 8.96 -12.05 -6.20
CA MET A 203 9.39 -13.03 -5.19
C MET A 203 9.19 -14.47 -5.67
N GLY A 204 8.10 -14.74 -6.37
CA GLY A 204 7.82 -16.04 -7.00
C GLY A 204 8.64 -16.32 -8.26
N TRP A 205 9.44 -15.35 -8.74
CA TRP A 205 10.20 -15.46 -9.99
C TRP A 205 11.03 -16.75 -10.11
N PRO A 206 11.78 -17.23 -9.11
CA PRO A 206 12.55 -18.44 -9.22
C PRO A 206 11.69 -19.67 -9.53
N LEU A 207 10.54 -19.78 -8.86
CA LEU A 207 9.60 -20.88 -9.03
C LEU A 207 8.90 -20.80 -10.40
N TRP A 208 8.35 -19.63 -10.70
CA TRP A 208 7.67 -19.36 -11.97
C TRP A 208 8.62 -19.55 -13.17
N ASN A 209 9.84 -19.04 -13.08
CA ASN A 209 10.83 -19.17 -14.15
C ASN A 209 11.26 -20.64 -14.36
N ARG A 210 11.37 -21.44 -13.29
CA ARG A 210 11.61 -22.89 -13.40
C ARG A 210 10.43 -23.59 -14.08
N ALA A 211 9.21 -23.28 -13.68
CA ALA A 211 8.00 -23.85 -14.26
C ALA A 211 7.86 -23.52 -15.76
N VAL A 212 8.03 -22.25 -16.13
CA VAL A 212 7.96 -21.81 -17.54
C VAL A 212 9.07 -22.43 -18.38
N ASN A 213 10.30 -22.50 -17.85
CA ASN A 213 11.44 -23.11 -18.57
C ASN A 213 11.25 -24.62 -18.77
N GLY A 214 10.75 -25.33 -17.75
CA GLY A 214 10.52 -26.78 -17.83
C GLY A 214 9.30 -27.15 -18.66
N LEU A 215 8.13 -26.55 -18.33
CA LEU A 215 6.86 -26.95 -18.93
C LEU A 215 6.64 -26.37 -20.33
N LEU A 216 6.88 -25.06 -20.52
CA LEU A 216 6.55 -24.37 -21.78
C LEU A 216 7.74 -24.37 -22.77
N LEU A 217 8.95 -24.21 -22.31
CA LEU A 217 10.16 -24.10 -23.15
C LEU A 217 10.93 -25.40 -23.25
N ARG A 218 10.47 -26.47 -22.58
CA ARG A 218 11.08 -27.83 -22.59
C ARG A 218 12.60 -27.85 -22.35
N GLY A 219 13.11 -26.89 -21.57
CA GLY A 219 14.54 -26.79 -21.26
C GLY A 219 15.44 -26.31 -22.39
N ASP A 220 14.90 -25.96 -23.56
CA ASP A 220 15.68 -25.47 -24.71
C ASP A 220 16.29 -24.10 -24.42
N ARG A 221 17.61 -24.06 -24.34
CA ARG A 221 18.40 -22.87 -23.96
C ARG A 221 18.18 -21.69 -24.92
N GLU A 222 18.04 -21.94 -26.20
CA GLU A 222 17.83 -20.88 -27.20
C GLU A 222 16.45 -20.26 -27.10
N ARG A 223 15.42 -21.08 -26.90
CA ARG A 223 14.05 -20.63 -26.63
C ARG A 223 13.95 -19.86 -25.32
N ILE A 224 14.64 -20.31 -24.27
CA ILE A 224 14.70 -19.62 -22.97
C ILE A 224 15.31 -18.21 -23.14
N ARG A 225 16.41 -18.08 -23.90
CA ARG A 225 17.06 -16.79 -24.17
C ARG A 225 16.15 -15.84 -24.95
N ARG A 226 15.49 -16.32 -26.00
CA ARG A 226 14.51 -15.53 -26.78
C ARG A 226 13.29 -15.12 -25.96
N ALA A 227 12.83 -15.97 -25.03
CA ALA A 227 11.70 -15.72 -24.16
C ALA A 227 12.01 -14.73 -23.03
N ARG A 228 13.27 -14.39 -22.75
CA ARG A 228 13.66 -13.53 -21.61
C ARG A 228 12.92 -12.18 -21.57
N ARG A 229 12.82 -11.50 -22.74
CA ARG A 229 12.06 -10.22 -22.86
C ARG A 229 10.55 -10.42 -22.68
N LYS A 230 10.00 -11.50 -23.24
CA LYS A 230 8.56 -11.82 -23.09
C LYS A 230 8.22 -12.11 -21.62
N LYS A 231 9.08 -12.82 -20.90
CA LYS A 231 8.90 -13.09 -19.47
C LYS A 231 8.93 -11.80 -18.64
N ALA A 232 9.87 -10.89 -18.90
CA ALA A 232 9.92 -9.60 -18.23
C ALA A 232 8.65 -8.76 -18.51
N LEU A 233 8.15 -8.79 -19.74
CA LEU A 233 6.90 -8.13 -20.11
C LEU A 233 5.71 -8.73 -19.36
N VAL A 234 5.61 -10.06 -19.31
CA VAL A 234 4.55 -10.78 -18.57
C VAL A 234 4.58 -10.41 -17.08
N LEU A 235 5.76 -10.33 -16.47
CA LEU A 235 5.92 -9.94 -15.07
C LEU A 235 5.31 -8.56 -14.77
N VAL A 236 5.45 -7.61 -15.70
CA VAL A 236 4.93 -6.24 -15.55
C VAL A 236 3.44 -6.15 -15.92
N LEU A 237 3.00 -6.88 -16.96
CA LEU A 237 1.63 -6.77 -17.48
C LEU A 237 0.63 -7.66 -16.72
N LEU A 238 1.06 -8.81 -16.19
CA LEU A 238 0.16 -9.74 -15.52
C LEU A 238 -0.56 -9.12 -14.30
N PRO A 239 0.09 -8.29 -13.44
CA PRO A 239 -0.59 -7.64 -12.34
C PRO A 239 -1.62 -6.58 -12.76
N LEU A 240 -1.64 -6.18 -14.04
CA LEU A 240 -2.64 -5.25 -14.57
C LEU A 240 -4.00 -5.93 -14.82
N LEU A 241 -4.04 -7.25 -15.02
CA LEU A 241 -5.27 -7.98 -15.33
C LEU A 241 -6.36 -7.82 -14.24
N PRO A 242 -6.07 -8.02 -12.94
CA PRO A 242 -7.08 -7.86 -11.91
C PRO A 242 -7.58 -6.42 -11.77
N LEU A 243 -6.81 -5.40 -12.20
CA LEU A 243 -7.21 -4.00 -12.08
C LEU A 243 -8.44 -3.63 -12.92
N ALA A 244 -8.66 -4.34 -14.02
CA ALA A 244 -9.82 -4.11 -14.90
C ALA A 244 -11.16 -4.43 -14.21
N VAL A 245 -11.15 -5.38 -13.27
CA VAL A 245 -12.33 -5.85 -12.54
C VAL A 245 -12.38 -5.27 -11.12
N TRP A 246 -11.26 -4.69 -10.63
CA TRP A 246 -11.14 -4.23 -9.25
C TRP A 246 -12.00 -2.98 -8.99
N ARG A 247 -12.87 -3.09 -7.98
CA ARG A 247 -13.77 -2.00 -7.52
C ARG A 247 -13.37 -1.43 -6.17
N GLY A 248 -12.30 -1.92 -5.56
CA GLY A 248 -11.78 -1.41 -4.27
C GLY A 248 -11.17 0.00 -4.39
N GLY A 249 -10.80 0.58 -3.25
CA GLY A 249 -10.21 1.91 -3.15
C GLY A 249 -11.24 3.05 -3.03
N ALA A 250 -12.53 2.72 -2.85
CA ALA A 250 -13.57 3.72 -2.62
C ALA A 250 -13.45 4.40 -1.24
N GLU A 251 -12.82 3.72 -0.29
CA GLU A 251 -12.62 4.21 1.07
C GLU A 251 -11.13 4.34 1.37
N SER A 252 -10.72 5.53 1.82
CA SER A 252 -9.32 5.79 2.17
C SER A 252 -8.90 4.98 3.41
N ALA A 253 -7.67 4.47 3.41
CA ALA A 253 -7.05 3.86 4.60
C ALA A 253 -6.86 4.87 5.77
N LEU A 254 -7.02 6.17 5.50
CA LEU A 254 -6.97 7.24 6.49
C LEU A 254 -8.31 7.43 7.22
N SER A 255 -9.41 6.88 6.71
CA SER A 255 -10.71 6.95 7.39
C SER A 255 -10.80 5.85 8.43
N THR A 256 -11.13 6.21 9.67
CA THR A 256 -11.47 5.25 10.72
C THR A 256 -12.67 4.42 10.28
N SER A 257 -12.58 3.11 10.34
CA SER A 257 -13.67 2.26 9.90
C SER A 257 -14.67 2.01 11.03
N PRO A 258 -15.96 1.91 10.73
CA PRO A 258 -16.97 1.64 11.73
C PRO A 258 -17.00 0.15 12.17
N TYR A 259 -16.19 -0.71 11.58
CA TYR A 259 -16.28 -2.16 11.81
C TYR A 259 -16.02 -2.55 13.26
N LYS A 260 -14.96 -2.03 13.89
CA LYS A 260 -14.67 -2.33 15.30
C LYS A 260 -15.79 -1.83 16.20
N LEU A 261 -16.23 -0.58 16.03
CA LEU A 261 -17.34 -0.02 16.80
C LEU A 261 -18.64 -0.79 16.58
N GLY A 262 -18.93 -1.20 15.35
CA GLY A 262 -20.11 -1.99 15.02
C GLY A 262 -20.06 -3.40 15.61
N LEU A 263 -18.89 -4.02 15.63
CA LEU A 263 -18.68 -5.34 16.24
C LEU A 263 -18.77 -5.27 17.78
N THR A 264 -18.14 -4.26 18.40
CA THR A 264 -18.15 -4.09 19.86
C THR A 264 -19.48 -3.55 20.38
N GLY A 265 -20.18 -2.73 19.60
CA GLY A 265 -21.50 -2.18 19.93
C GLY A 265 -22.66 -3.16 19.67
N GLY A 266 -22.38 -4.37 19.16
CA GLY A 266 -23.44 -5.34 18.80
C GLY A 266 -24.24 -4.95 17.54
N GLU A 267 -23.83 -3.91 16.84
CA GLU A 267 -24.47 -3.46 15.59
C GLU A 267 -24.23 -4.46 14.44
N ILE A 268 -23.09 -5.14 14.48
CA ILE A 268 -22.68 -6.16 13.50
C ILE A 268 -22.63 -7.49 14.24
N ALA A 269 -23.61 -8.37 14.01
CA ALA A 269 -23.59 -9.73 14.53
C ALA A 269 -22.77 -10.60 13.60
N ALA A 270 -21.52 -10.88 14.02
CA ALA A 270 -20.58 -11.61 13.21
C ALA A 270 -20.47 -13.06 13.63
N ALA A 271 -20.62 -14.01 12.67
CA ALA A 271 -20.35 -15.43 12.86
C ALA A 271 -18.85 -15.74 12.78
N ARG A 272 -18.13 -14.99 11.94
CA ARG A 272 -16.67 -15.15 11.79
C ARG A 272 -16.02 -13.80 11.45
N VAL A 273 -14.98 -13.46 12.23
CA VAL A 273 -14.15 -12.26 12.00
C VAL A 273 -12.69 -12.65 11.98
N VAL A 274 -11.96 -12.22 10.97
CA VAL A 274 -10.50 -12.34 10.91
C VAL A 274 -9.95 -10.93 10.76
N LEU A 275 -9.31 -10.42 11.81
CA LEU A 275 -8.64 -9.12 11.81
C LEU A 275 -7.23 -9.24 11.22
N PRO A 276 -6.64 -8.13 10.75
CA PRO A 276 -5.23 -8.07 10.41
C PRO A 276 -4.32 -8.48 11.58
N PRO A 277 -3.07 -8.90 11.32
CA PRO A 277 -2.09 -9.22 12.38
C PRO A 277 -1.88 -8.07 13.38
N VAL A 278 -1.92 -6.82 12.89
CA VAL A 278 -1.94 -5.61 13.71
C VAL A 278 -3.30 -4.95 13.51
N PRO A 279 -4.26 -5.16 14.43
CA PRO A 279 -5.65 -4.76 14.24
C PRO A 279 -5.89 -3.27 14.56
N PHE A 280 -4.98 -2.40 14.16
CA PHE A 280 -5.03 -0.96 14.37
C PHE A 280 -4.90 -0.21 13.06
N GLY A 281 -5.81 0.74 12.86
CA GLY A 281 -5.79 1.64 11.72
C GLY A 281 -4.70 2.70 11.84
N LEU A 282 -4.27 3.23 10.69
CA LEU A 282 -3.25 4.26 10.61
C LEU A 282 -3.59 5.53 11.41
N ALA A 283 -4.85 5.94 11.36
CA ALA A 283 -5.38 7.13 12.00
C ALA A 283 -6.25 6.81 13.23
N GLU A 284 -6.35 5.56 13.62
CA GLU A 284 -7.15 5.14 14.77
C GLU A 284 -6.54 5.66 16.06
N GLN A 285 -7.31 6.48 16.78
CA GLN A 285 -6.92 7.06 18.06
C GLN A 285 -7.70 6.36 19.16
N ASN A 286 -7.00 5.99 20.23
CA ASN A 286 -7.62 5.36 21.38
C ASN A 286 -7.54 6.33 22.57
N ASP A 287 -8.69 6.89 22.93
CA ASP A 287 -8.80 7.79 24.07
C ASP A 287 -8.39 7.08 25.36
N GLY A 288 -7.52 7.72 26.15
CA GLY A 288 -6.97 7.15 27.38
C GLY A 288 -5.74 6.24 27.17
N GLU A 289 -5.25 6.05 25.96
CA GLU A 289 -4.06 5.24 25.65
C GLU A 289 -2.85 6.07 25.18
N PHE A 290 -2.74 7.31 25.65
CA PHE A 290 -1.65 8.21 25.30
C PHE A 290 -0.33 7.75 25.90
N PHE A 291 0.72 7.66 25.08
CA PHE A 291 2.08 7.29 25.49
C PHE A 291 2.19 6.00 26.30
N ARG A 292 1.35 5.00 26.01
CA ARG A 292 1.49 3.68 26.65
C ARG A 292 2.77 2.98 26.22
N PRO A 293 3.54 2.43 27.17
CA PRO A 293 4.73 1.65 26.86
C PRO A 293 4.38 0.32 26.16
N PRO A 294 5.38 -0.31 25.53
CA PRO A 294 5.20 -1.62 24.89
C PRO A 294 4.62 -2.66 25.85
N THR A 295 3.55 -3.34 25.42
CA THR A 295 2.81 -4.30 26.26
C THR A 295 3.53 -5.64 26.48
N TRP A 296 4.68 -5.87 25.87
CA TRP A 296 5.55 -7.00 26.20
C TRP A 296 6.39 -6.78 27.47
N ARG A 297 6.50 -5.54 27.94
CA ARG A 297 7.03 -5.20 29.27
C ARG A 297 5.88 -5.16 30.27
N HIS A 298 5.89 -6.07 31.24
CA HIS A 298 4.83 -6.24 32.24
C HIS A 298 4.84 -5.19 33.38
N ASP A 299 5.35 -4.02 33.16
CA ASP A 299 5.49 -3.01 34.21
C ASP A 299 4.30 -2.01 34.25
N ALA A 300 3.16 -2.41 33.71
CA ALA A 300 1.96 -1.60 33.66
C ALA A 300 0.97 -2.02 34.77
N GLU A 301 0.96 -1.30 35.86
CA GLU A 301 -0.14 -1.36 36.82
C GLU A 301 -1.32 -0.52 36.28
N ILE A 302 -2.49 -1.12 36.23
CA ILE A 302 -3.74 -0.43 35.96
C ILE A 302 -4.38 -0.20 37.33
N SER A 303 -4.71 1.07 37.67
CA SER A 303 -5.44 1.38 38.90
C SER A 303 -6.83 0.72 38.88
N GLU A 304 -7.44 0.56 40.06
CA GLU A 304 -8.82 0.06 40.20
C GLU A 304 -9.86 0.88 39.39
N GLU A 305 -9.51 2.12 39.05
CA GLU A 305 -10.31 3.04 38.24
C GLU A 305 -10.03 2.95 36.74
N GLY A 306 -9.12 2.04 36.31
CA GLY A 306 -8.77 1.84 34.89
C GLY A 306 -7.72 2.84 34.37
N GLU A 307 -7.16 3.67 35.22
CA GLU A 307 -6.07 4.59 34.88
C GLU A 307 -4.70 3.92 34.96
N TYR A 308 -3.83 4.27 34.04
CA TYR A 308 -2.47 3.78 33.95
C TYR A 308 -1.58 4.44 35.03
N VAL A 309 -1.17 3.70 36.07
CA VAL A 309 -0.27 4.20 37.11
C VAL A 309 1.18 3.92 36.71
N ARG A 310 1.96 4.98 36.61
CA ARG A 310 3.38 4.98 36.29
C ARG A 310 4.23 4.51 37.46
N GLY A 311 5.12 3.56 37.22
CA GLY A 311 6.34 3.43 38.02
C GLY A 311 6.36 2.45 39.18
N ALA A 312 5.34 1.60 39.36
CA ALA A 312 5.48 0.48 40.30
C ALA A 312 6.13 -0.72 39.58
N ARG A 313 7.24 -1.20 40.10
CA ARG A 313 7.80 -2.50 39.69
C ARG A 313 6.81 -3.57 40.10
N ALA A 314 6.06 -4.08 39.09
CA ALA A 314 5.10 -5.12 39.31
C ALA A 314 5.76 -6.34 39.96
N ASN A 315 5.28 -6.70 41.14
CA ASN A 315 5.61 -7.98 41.75
C ASN A 315 5.17 -9.08 40.81
N ARG A 316 6.02 -10.05 40.49
CA ARG A 316 5.81 -11.16 39.56
C ARG A 316 4.56 -12.01 39.81
N ALA A 317 3.82 -11.74 40.89
CA ALA A 317 2.63 -12.47 41.29
C ALA A 317 1.30 -11.74 41.05
N ALA A 318 1.30 -10.48 40.61
CA ALA A 318 0.06 -9.78 40.25
C ALA A 318 -0.34 -10.21 38.85
N THR A 319 -1.20 -11.19 38.74
CA THR A 319 -2.04 -11.42 37.57
C THR A 319 -2.82 -10.14 37.40
N ILE A 320 -2.61 -9.41 36.30
CA ILE A 320 -3.33 -8.18 36.00
C ILE A 320 -4.78 -8.60 35.76
N GLU A 321 -5.60 -8.57 36.82
CA GLU A 321 -7.05 -8.70 36.71
C GLU A 321 -7.54 -7.51 35.92
N GLY A 322 -7.92 -7.72 34.66
CA GLY A 322 -8.38 -6.69 33.75
C GLY A 322 -7.58 -6.53 32.47
N PHE A 323 -6.33 -6.99 32.40
CA PHE A 323 -5.63 -7.05 31.12
C PHE A 323 -6.17 -8.23 30.29
N ARG A 324 -7.21 -7.98 29.52
CA ARG A 324 -7.62 -8.93 28.46
C ARG A 324 -6.71 -8.67 27.26
N PRO A 325 -6.08 -9.74 26.68
CA PRO A 325 -5.51 -9.63 25.35
C PRO A 325 -6.57 -9.07 24.40
N PRO A 326 -6.18 -8.43 23.28
CA PRO A 326 -7.18 -8.00 22.28
C PRO A 326 -8.15 -9.16 22.09
N PRO A 327 -9.46 -8.89 22.13
CA PRO A 327 -10.46 -9.95 22.12
C PRO A 327 -10.13 -10.87 20.94
N ARG A 328 -10.02 -12.16 21.21
CA ARG A 328 -9.99 -13.12 20.11
C ARG A 328 -11.26 -12.88 19.31
N PRO A 329 -11.29 -13.17 18.00
CA PRO A 329 -12.51 -13.03 17.21
C PRO A 329 -13.76 -13.65 17.88
N VAL A 330 -13.55 -14.69 18.68
CA VAL A 330 -14.57 -15.37 19.49
C VAL A 330 -15.07 -14.50 20.66
N ASP A 331 -14.18 -13.70 21.29
CA ASP A 331 -14.54 -12.85 22.43
C ASP A 331 -15.37 -11.64 21.99
N VAL A 332 -15.17 -11.16 20.74
CA VAL A 332 -16.00 -10.13 20.12
C VAL A 332 -17.43 -10.63 19.88
N LEU A 333 -17.60 -11.94 19.61
CA LEU A 333 -18.91 -12.58 19.43
C LEU A 333 -19.65 -12.81 20.75
N ALA A 334 -18.95 -12.84 21.88
CA ALA A 334 -19.53 -13.11 23.20
C ALA A 334 -20.19 -11.90 23.88
N GLY A 335 -20.25 -10.74 23.22
CA GLY A 335 -21.20 -9.67 23.58
C GLY A 335 -20.80 -8.72 24.70
N GLU A 336 -19.61 -8.79 25.26
CA GLU A 336 -19.12 -7.79 26.24
C GLU A 336 -17.67 -7.41 25.99
N PRO A 337 -17.38 -6.39 25.19
CA PRO A 337 -16.17 -5.63 25.41
C PRO A 337 -16.49 -4.43 26.32
N PRO A 338 -15.84 -4.28 27.45
CA PRO A 338 -15.86 -2.99 28.13
C PRO A 338 -15.33 -1.94 27.16
N ARG A 339 -16.05 -0.85 26.99
CA ARG A 339 -15.68 0.29 26.12
C ARG A 339 -14.28 0.85 26.39
N ASN A 340 -13.64 0.48 27.46
CA ASN A 340 -12.34 0.97 27.96
C ASN A 340 -11.34 -0.16 28.29
N ALA A 341 -11.48 -1.37 27.77
CA ALA A 341 -10.48 -2.39 28.02
C ALA A 341 -9.16 -2.00 27.32
N PRO A 342 -8.02 -1.96 28.07
CA PRO A 342 -6.74 -1.62 27.49
C PRO A 342 -6.37 -2.59 26.38
N GLN A 343 -6.03 -2.03 25.20
CA GLN A 343 -5.65 -2.83 24.05
C GLN A 343 -4.17 -3.20 24.10
N ARG A 344 -3.80 -4.25 23.38
CA ARG A 344 -2.42 -4.74 23.36
C ARG A 344 -1.63 -4.03 22.26
N HIS A 345 -0.70 -3.15 22.66
CA HIS A 345 0.18 -2.42 21.76
C HIS A 345 1.62 -2.97 21.86
N PRO A 346 2.06 -3.85 20.93
CA PRO A 346 3.37 -4.50 21.03
C PRO A 346 4.55 -3.53 21.13
N LEU A 347 4.51 -2.41 20.41
CA LEU A 347 5.54 -1.37 20.45
C LEU A 347 5.12 -0.12 21.23
N GLY A 348 3.97 -0.16 21.92
CA GLY A 348 3.42 0.99 22.62
C GLY A 348 2.59 1.90 21.71
N THR A 349 2.22 3.07 22.26
CA THR A 349 1.40 4.08 21.58
C THR A 349 2.12 5.43 21.52
N ASP A 350 1.61 6.31 20.68
CA ASP A 350 2.09 7.68 20.50
C ASP A 350 1.35 8.70 21.38
N SER A 351 1.60 9.99 21.14
CA SER A 351 1.03 11.13 21.87
C SER A 351 -0.49 11.25 21.81
N VAL A 352 -1.15 10.59 20.87
CA VAL A 352 -2.61 10.61 20.68
C VAL A 352 -3.23 9.20 20.73
N GLY A 353 -2.52 8.25 21.32
CA GLY A 353 -3.03 6.89 21.54
C GLY A 353 -3.05 6.00 20.30
N ARG A 354 -2.31 6.33 19.23
CA ARG A 354 -2.23 5.47 18.03
C ARG A 354 -1.17 4.37 18.24
N ASP A 355 -1.45 3.19 17.70
CA ASP A 355 -0.53 2.05 17.78
C ASP A 355 0.77 2.32 17.00
N LEU A 356 1.91 2.21 17.71
CA LEU A 356 3.22 2.49 17.11
C LEU A 356 3.61 1.44 16.07
N LEU A 357 3.28 0.14 16.27
CA LEU A 357 3.62 -0.91 15.30
C LEU A 357 2.88 -0.71 13.97
N ALA A 358 1.59 -0.38 14.02
CA ALA A 358 0.81 -0.03 12.84
C ALA A 358 1.45 1.15 12.10
N ARG A 359 1.78 2.22 12.82
CA ARG A 359 2.41 3.41 12.26
C ARG A 359 3.81 3.14 11.73
N MET A 360 4.57 2.24 12.33
CA MET A 360 5.88 1.79 11.83
C MET A 360 5.77 1.05 10.49
N ILE A 361 4.78 0.17 10.33
CA ILE A 361 4.51 -0.55 9.09
C ILE A 361 4.13 0.44 7.97
N TRP A 362 3.20 1.35 8.23
CA TRP A 362 2.79 2.37 7.28
C TRP A 362 3.88 3.41 7.00
N GLY A 363 4.64 3.81 8.02
CA GLY A 363 5.77 4.73 7.90
C GLY A 363 6.90 4.17 7.04
N GLY A 364 7.13 2.86 7.14
CA GLY A 364 8.07 2.15 6.27
C GLY A 364 7.73 2.30 4.79
N ARG A 365 6.44 2.31 4.44
CA ARG A 365 5.97 2.54 3.07
C ARG A 365 6.44 3.89 2.52
N VAL A 366 6.31 4.95 3.33
CA VAL A 366 6.72 6.32 2.95
C VAL A 366 8.23 6.41 2.83
N SER A 367 8.97 6.03 3.87
CA SER A 367 10.43 6.18 3.90
C SER A 367 11.12 5.35 2.82
N LEU A 368 10.67 4.10 2.57
CA LEU A 368 11.23 3.25 1.50
C LEU A 368 10.89 3.77 0.10
N GLN A 369 9.67 4.30 -0.12
CA GLN A 369 9.28 4.90 -1.40
C GLN A 369 10.13 6.14 -1.70
N VAL A 370 10.31 7.03 -0.73
CA VAL A 370 11.13 8.23 -0.91
C VAL A 370 12.56 7.86 -1.29
N GLY A 371 13.18 6.93 -0.56
CA GLY A 371 14.53 6.46 -0.88
C GLY A 371 14.65 5.91 -2.30
N LEU A 372 13.74 5.01 -2.69
CA LEU A 372 13.79 4.34 -3.98
C LEU A 372 13.46 5.28 -5.15
N VAL A 373 12.36 6.04 -5.06
CA VAL A 373 11.88 6.88 -6.16
C VAL A 373 12.80 8.08 -6.37
N SER A 374 13.27 8.74 -5.31
CA SER A 374 14.25 9.81 -5.46
C SER A 374 15.56 9.33 -6.08
N THR A 375 16.00 8.12 -5.73
CA THR A 375 17.18 7.49 -6.36
C THR A 375 16.94 7.21 -7.85
N LEU A 376 15.75 6.76 -8.23
CA LEU A 376 15.43 6.58 -9.64
C LEU A 376 15.53 7.90 -10.42
N PHE A 377 14.99 9.01 -9.89
CA PHE A 377 15.10 10.33 -10.51
C PHE A 377 16.55 10.78 -10.65
N LEU A 378 17.34 10.71 -9.57
CA LEU A 378 18.75 11.13 -9.64
C LEU A 378 19.57 10.26 -10.58
N ALA A 379 19.32 8.94 -10.62
CA ALA A 379 20.04 8.02 -11.50
C ALA A 379 19.71 8.26 -12.97
N VAL A 380 18.44 8.47 -13.31
CA VAL A 380 18.01 8.76 -14.69
C VAL A 380 18.57 10.10 -15.16
N ILE A 381 18.35 11.17 -14.40
CA ILE A 381 18.81 12.52 -14.76
C ILE A 381 20.33 12.55 -14.84
N GLY A 382 21.01 12.04 -13.81
CA GLY A 382 22.48 12.01 -13.76
C GLY A 382 23.08 11.20 -14.89
N THR A 383 22.48 10.05 -15.23
CA THR A 383 22.95 9.23 -16.36
C THR A 383 22.76 9.94 -17.69
N ILE A 384 21.62 10.58 -17.93
CA ILE A 384 21.37 11.32 -19.18
C ILE A 384 22.36 12.48 -19.33
N VAL A 385 22.47 13.34 -18.31
CA VAL A 385 23.36 14.51 -18.35
C VAL A 385 24.83 14.10 -18.44
N GLY A 386 25.26 13.11 -17.63
CA GLY A 386 26.62 12.60 -17.66
C GLY A 386 26.99 11.93 -18.99
N ALA A 387 26.07 11.14 -19.57
CA ALA A 387 26.27 10.53 -20.88
C ALA A 387 26.40 11.56 -22.00
N LEU A 388 25.56 12.59 -22.01
CA LEU A 388 25.63 13.67 -23.00
C LEU A 388 26.95 14.44 -22.88
N ALA A 389 27.33 14.86 -21.67
CA ALA A 389 28.58 15.55 -21.42
C ALA A 389 29.81 14.71 -21.84
N GLY A 390 29.87 13.45 -21.36
CA GLY A 390 31.02 12.58 -21.61
C GLY A 390 31.15 12.10 -23.05
N PHE A 391 30.04 11.81 -23.75
CA PHE A 391 30.08 11.29 -25.11
C PHE A 391 30.38 12.40 -26.13
N TYR A 392 29.66 13.53 -26.10
CA TYR A 392 29.84 14.62 -27.07
C TYR A 392 31.09 15.43 -26.81
N GLY A 393 31.45 15.69 -25.55
CA GLY A 393 32.63 16.47 -25.19
C GLY A 393 32.53 17.96 -25.60
N GLY A 394 33.67 18.63 -25.65
CA GLY A 394 33.79 20.01 -26.16
C GLY A 394 32.85 21.02 -25.49
N LYS A 395 32.11 21.81 -26.30
CA LYS A 395 31.20 22.84 -25.78
C LYS A 395 30.04 22.30 -24.96
N ILE A 396 29.51 21.11 -25.33
CA ILE A 396 28.40 20.45 -24.60
C ILE A 396 28.90 20.04 -23.21
N ASP A 397 30.06 19.43 -23.14
CA ASP A 397 30.68 19.05 -21.88
C ASP A 397 30.96 20.27 -21.00
N LEU A 398 31.51 21.32 -21.56
CA LEU A 398 31.78 22.58 -20.83
C LEU A 398 30.47 23.16 -20.23
N LEU A 399 29.42 23.29 -21.05
CA LEU A 399 28.12 23.82 -20.61
C LEU A 399 27.50 23.00 -19.49
N LEU A 400 27.39 21.66 -19.70
CA LEU A 400 26.78 20.75 -18.72
C LEU A 400 27.63 20.69 -17.44
N SER A 401 28.95 20.75 -17.52
CA SER A 401 29.81 20.82 -16.33
C SER A 401 29.57 22.10 -15.54
N ARG A 402 29.36 23.27 -16.20
CA ARG A 402 28.99 24.52 -15.51
C ARG A 402 27.63 24.39 -14.79
N VAL A 403 26.65 23.77 -15.43
CA VAL A 403 25.36 23.50 -14.77
C VAL A 403 25.56 22.63 -13.52
N ILE A 404 26.33 21.55 -13.62
CA ILE A 404 26.65 20.68 -12.47
C ILE A 404 27.33 21.47 -11.34
N GLU A 405 28.31 22.32 -11.67
CA GLU A 405 29.02 23.13 -10.70
C GLU A 405 28.09 24.12 -9.98
N ILE A 406 27.19 24.81 -10.72
CA ILE A 406 26.20 25.73 -10.13
C ILE A 406 25.33 24.98 -9.07
N PHE A 407 24.80 23.80 -9.42
CA PHE A 407 24.02 23.03 -8.47
C PHE A 407 24.81 22.62 -7.22
N GLN A 408 26.12 22.42 -7.35
CA GLN A 408 26.98 22.01 -6.23
C GLN A 408 27.42 23.18 -5.33
N CYS A 409 27.27 24.43 -5.77
CA CYS A 409 27.51 25.57 -4.92
C CYS A 409 26.51 25.69 -3.76
N PHE A 410 25.33 25.10 -3.91
CA PHE A 410 24.31 25.12 -2.87
C PHE A 410 24.42 23.88 -1.96
N PRO A 411 24.45 24.04 -0.62
CA PRO A 411 24.36 22.91 0.28
C PRO A 411 23.03 22.16 0.04
N PRO A 412 23.05 20.84 -0.26
CA PRO A 412 21.86 20.13 -0.73
C PRO A 412 20.68 20.20 0.25
N LEU A 413 20.92 20.08 1.56
CA LEU A 413 19.87 20.12 2.56
C LEU A 413 19.13 21.48 2.57
N PHE A 414 19.87 22.60 2.51
CA PHE A 414 19.25 23.93 2.50
C PHE A 414 18.44 24.16 1.22
N LEU A 415 18.95 23.71 0.07
CA LEU A 415 18.23 23.81 -1.20
C LEU A 415 16.90 23.03 -1.14
N ILE A 416 16.92 21.82 -0.58
CA ILE A 416 15.73 21.00 -0.40
C ILE A 416 14.73 21.69 0.53
N LEU A 417 15.18 22.18 1.69
CA LEU A 417 14.34 22.88 2.66
C LEU A 417 13.65 24.09 2.05
N ILE A 418 14.39 24.93 1.31
CA ILE A 418 13.85 26.10 0.63
C ILE A 418 12.76 25.69 -0.37
N ILE A 419 13.04 24.72 -1.24
CA ILE A 419 12.09 24.29 -2.26
C ILE A 419 10.82 23.68 -1.62
N VAL A 420 10.97 22.84 -0.60
CA VAL A 420 9.84 22.24 0.12
C VAL A 420 9.02 23.30 0.85
N ALA A 421 9.68 24.31 1.45
CA ALA A 421 8.97 25.40 2.12
C ALA A 421 8.11 26.25 1.14
N PHE A 422 8.57 26.45 -0.12
CA PHE A 422 7.82 27.20 -1.12
C PHE A 422 6.70 26.40 -1.79
N ILE A 423 6.94 25.12 -2.11
CA ILE A 423 5.98 24.28 -2.86
C ILE A 423 4.97 23.63 -1.91
N GLY A 424 5.35 23.40 -0.67
CA GLY A 424 4.61 22.65 0.33
C GLY A 424 5.11 21.20 0.50
N PRO A 425 5.00 20.68 1.74
CA PRO A 425 5.43 19.32 2.06
C PRO A 425 4.42 18.29 1.57
N SER A 426 4.77 17.58 0.49
CA SER A 426 4.05 16.40 0.01
C SER A 426 5.02 15.28 -0.31
N LEU A 427 4.53 14.03 -0.29
CA LEU A 427 5.34 12.86 -0.62
C LEU A 427 6.00 13.00 -2.00
N MET A 428 5.23 13.44 -3.01
CA MET A 428 5.73 13.63 -4.37
C MET A 428 6.76 14.78 -4.44
N THR A 429 6.49 15.91 -3.77
CA THR A 429 7.44 17.04 -3.70
C THR A 429 8.78 16.59 -3.15
N ILE A 430 8.80 15.88 -2.04
CA ILE A 430 10.02 15.39 -1.39
C ILE A 430 10.79 14.46 -2.34
N MET A 431 10.12 13.47 -2.96
CA MET A 431 10.78 12.53 -3.88
C MET A 431 11.41 13.23 -5.09
N VAL A 432 10.69 14.16 -5.72
CA VAL A 432 11.16 14.90 -6.90
C VAL A 432 12.30 15.83 -6.53
N VAL A 433 12.15 16.61 -5.45
CA VAL A 433 13.18 17.57 -5.02
C VAL A 433 14.47 16.87 -4.63
N LEU A 434 14.40 15.75 -3.89
CA LEU A 434 15.58 14.92 -3.59
C LEU A 434 16.29 14.43 -4.87
N GLY A 435 15.52 13.96 -5.85
CA GLY A 435 16.08 13.54 -7.13
C GLY A 435 16.72 14.67 -7.92
N LEU A 436 16.04 15.82 -7.98
CA LEU A 436 16.49 17.02 -8.73
C LEU A 436 17.69 17.73 -8.08
N THR A 437 17.93 17.57 -6.81
CA THR A 437 19.05 18.23 -6.12
C THR A 437 20.31 17.37 -6.08
N ARG A 438 20.19 16.02 -6.18
CA ARG A 438 21.30 15.09 -5.94
C ARG A 438 21.84 14.37 -7.18
N TRP A 439 21.29 14.62 -8.35
CA TRP A 439 21.69 14.00 -9.61
C TRP A 439 23.14 14.31 -10.05
N THR A 440 23.71 15.41 -9.56
CA THR A 440 25.03 15.92 -9.98
C THR A 440 26.18 14.94 -9.69
N GLY A 441 26.08 14.18 -8.59
CA GLY A 441 27.06 13.14 -8.24
C GLY A 441 27.11 12.01 -9.28
N VAL A 442 25.92 11.52 -9.67
CA VAL A 442 25.78 10.49 -10.72
C VAL A 442 26.25 11.03 -12.07
N ALA A 443 25.88 12.28 -12.40
CA ALA A 443 26.27 12.90 -13.67
C ALA A 443 27.79 12.98 -13.83
N ARG A 444 28.53 13.36 -12.79
CA ARG A 444 30.00 13.40 -12.83
C ARG A 444 30.62 12.01 -12.99
N LEU A 445 30.09 11.03 -12.28
CA LEU A 445 30.55 9.65 -12.40
C LEU A 445 30.35 9.11 -13.82
N VAL A 446 29.14 9.24 -14.35
CA VAL A 446 28.77 8.78 -15.70
C VAL A 446 29.56 9.54 -16.76
N ARG A 447 29.75 10.87 -16.61
CA ARG A 447 30.60 11.66 -17.50
C ARG A 447 32.02 11.09 -17.58
N GLY A 448 32.66 10.81 -16.42
CA GLY A 448 34.00 10.23 -16.38
C GLY A 448 34.06 8.88 -17.09
N GLU A 449 33.08 8.02 -16.86
CA GLU A 449 33.00 6.70 -17.50
C GLU A 449 32.78 6.80 -19.02
N PHE A 450 31.94 7.71 -19.48
CA PHE A 450 31.73 7.94 -20.91
C PHE A 450 32.96 8.53 -21.61
N LEU A 451 33.68 9.44 -20.95
CA LEU A 451 34.97 9.97 -21.46
C LEU A 451 35.99 8.83 -21.62
N ARG A 452 36.06 7.90 -20.68
CA ARG A 452 36.93 6.72 -20.75
C ARG A 452 36.49 5.76 -21.85
N LEU A 453 35.19 5.38 -21.88
CA LEU A 453 34.68 4.37 -22.79
C LEU A 453 34.68 4.81 -24.26
N ARG A 454 34.50 6.11 -24.56
CA ARG A 454 34.46 6.60 -25.94
C ARG A 454 35.79 6.46 -26.69
N THR A 455 36.91 6.32 -25.98
CA THR A 455 38.24 6.16 -26.57
C THR A 455 38.61 4.69 -26.79
N LEU A 456 37.78 3.74 -26.39
CA LEU A 456 38.04 2.31 -26.57
C LEU A 456 37.75 1.84 -28.00
N ASP A 457 38.55 0.86 -28.48
CA ASP A 457 38.52 0.36 -29.84
C ASP A 457 37.15 -0.05 -30.36
N PHE A 458 36.29 -0.65 -29.52
CA PHE A 458 34.95 -1.04 -29.95
C PHE A 458 34.03 0.14 -30.24
N VAL A 459 34.24 1.31 -29.61
CA VAL A 459 33.48 2.53 -29.88
C VAL A 459 34.01 3.18 -31.13
N VAL A 460 35.34 3.30 -31.24
CA VAL A 460 36.01 3.87 -32.43
C VAL A 460 35.67 3.05 -33.68
N ALA A 461 35.70 1.71 -33.59
CA ALA A 461 35.28 0.83 -34.67
C ALA A 461 33.79 1.02 -35.05
N SER A 462 32.91 1.18 -34.05
CA SER A 462 31.49 1.47 -34.29
C SER A 462 31.29 2.78 -35.06
N GLU A 463 32.06 3.83 -34.74
CA GLU A 463 32.01 5.11 -35.45
C GLU A 463 32.58 5.02 -36.87
N ALA A 464 33.71 4.30 -37.03
CA ALA A 464 34.32 4.06 -38.34
C ALA A 464 33.39 3.29 -39.31
N LEU A 465 32.57 2.38 -38.78
CA LEU A 465 31.52 1.66 -39.52
C LEU A 465 30.25 2.51 -39.79
N GLY A 466 30.23 3.80 -39.44
CA GLY A 466 29.12 4.69 -39.68
C GLY A 466 27.88 4.42 -38.82
N VAL A 467 28.01 3.75 -37.68
CA VAL A 467 26.88 3.51 -36.76
C VAL A 467 26.39 4.84 -36.18
N ARG A 468 25.07 5.07 -36.21
CA ARG A 468 24.48 6.28 -35.66
C ARG A 468 24.86 6.47 -34.19
N ARG A 469 25.30 7.69 -33.78
CA ARG A 469 25.75 8.03 -32.41
C ARG A 469 24.78 7.57 -31.32
N ARG A 470 23.45 7.76 -31.51
CA ARG A 470 22.44 7.26 -30.57
C ARG A 470 22.57 5.73 -30.34
N ARG A 471 22.77 4.97 -31.43
CA ARG A 471 22.92 3.51 -31.31
C ARG A 471 24.22 3.14 -30.59
N THR A 472 25.30 3.87 -30.83
CA THR A 472 26.59 3.69 -30.14
C THR A 472 26.42 3.96 -28.64
N ILE A 473 25.78 5.08 -28.25
CA ILE A 473 25.50 5.43 -26.85
C ILE A 473 24.70 4.34 -26.17
N PHE A 474 23.50 4.02 -26.66
CA PHE A 474 22.55 3.15 -25.94
C PHE A 474 22.88 1.67 -26.03
N ARG A 475 23.55 1.21 -27.09
CA ARG A 475 23.81 -0.22 -27.31
C ARG A 475 25.24 -0.66 -26.96
N HIS A 476 26.20 0.27 -26.98
CA HIS A 476 27.60 -0.07 -26.78
C HIS A 476 28.19 0.60 -25.52
N VAL A 477 28.00 1.92 -25.33
CA VAL A 477 28.63 2.64 -24.23
C VAL A 477 27.85 2.49 -22.93
N LEU A 478 26.55 2.82 -22.92
CA LEU A 478 25.71 2.84 -21.72
C LEU A 478 25.66 1.47 -20.98
N PRO A 479 25.51 0.30 -21.66
CA PRO A 479 25.53 -0.97 -20.95
C PRO A 479 26.82 -1.27 -20.20
N ASN A 480 27.95 -0.71 -20.67
CA ASN A 480 29.25 -0.85 -20.01
C ASN A 480 29.45 0.21 -18.91
N ALA A 481 28.78 1.34 -18.99
CA ALA A 481 28.84 2.40 -17.98
C ALA A 481 27.84 2.21 -16.82
N ILE A 482 26.90 1.25 -16.91
CA ILE A 482 25.83 1.08 -15.93
C ILE A 482 26.32 0.54 -14.59
N GLY A 483 27.43 -0.20 -14.55
CA GLY A 483 27.96 -0.81 -13.33
C GLY A 483 28.15 0.19 -12.19
N PRO A 484 28.99 1.21 -12.36
CA PRO A 484 29.17 2.27 -11.36
C PRO A 484 27.87 3.01 -10.99
N VAL A 485 26.91 3.15 -11.92
CA VAL A 485 25.61 3.76 -11.64
C VAL A 485 24.81 2.90 -10.68
N LEU A 486 24.81 1.57 -10.82
CA LEU A 486 24.14 0.66 -9.90
C LEU A 486 24.69 0.77 -8.48
N VAL A 487 26.03 0.83 -8.35
CA VAL A 487 26.70 0.99 -7.06
C VAL A 487 26.26 2.28 -6.36
N ILE A 488 26.41 3.42 -7.05
CA ILE A 488 26.05 4.72 -6.45
C ILE A 488 24.55 4.83 -6.16
N SER A 489 23.71 4.20 -6.98
CA SER A 489 22.26 4.15 -6.75
C SER A 489 21.91 3.41 -5.47
N THR A 490 22.58 2.29 -5.18
CA THR A 490 22.33 1.52 -3.95
C THR A 490 22.62 2.37 -2.71
N PHE A 491 23.77 3.04 -2.65
CA PHE A 491 24.11 3.98 -1.57
C PHE A 491 23.18 5.21 -1.53
N SER A 492 22.67 5.63 -2.70
CA SER A 492 21.77 6.78 -2.78
C SER A 492 20.41 6.49 -2.18
N VAL A 493 19.90 5.25 -2.22
CA VAL A 493 18.67 4.89 -1.51
C VAL A 493 18.84 5.06 -0.01
N ALA A 494 19.93 4.53 0.57
CA ALA A 494 20.25 4.68 1.98
C ALA A 494 20.28 6.15 2.41
N SER A 495 21.05 6.97 1.68
CA SER A 495 21.15 8.39 1.99
C SER A 495 19.86 9.17 1.70
N GLY A 496 19.03 8.72 0.76
CA GLY A 496 17.70 9.29 0.51
C GLY A 496 16.76 9.10 1.70
N ILE A 497 16.76 7.91 2.29
CA ILE A 497 15.98 7.59 3.51
C ILE A 497 16.46 8.45 4.68
N LEU A 498 17.78 8.61 4.87
CA LEU A 498 18.32 9.45 5.93
C LEU A 498 17.90 10.92 5.78
N ILE A 499 17.97 11.47 4.56
CA ILE A 499 17.60 12.86 4.31
C ILE A 499 16.08 13.05 4.47
N GLU A 500 15.25 12.12 3.99
CA GLU A 500 13.80 12.14 4.24
C GLU A 500 13.52 12.15 5.74
N SER A 501 14.15 11.24 6.48
CA SER A 501 13.97 11.16 7.93
C SER A 501 14.42 12.45 8.65
N THR A 502 15.50 13.09 8.18
CA THR A 502 15.97 14.38 8.71
C THR A 502 14.97 15.51 8.39
N LEU A 503 14.46 15.58 7.15
CA LEU A 503 13.44 16.56 6.76
C LEU A 503 12.16 16.39 7.56
N SER A 504 11.69 15.15 7.70
CA SER A 504 10.51 14.82 8.50
C SER A 504 10.71 15.16 9.97
N PHE A 505 11.89 14.84 10.53
CA PHE A 505 12.27 15.22 11.89
C PHE A 505 12.29 16.74 12.11
N LEU A 506 12.71 17.51 11.13
CA LEU A 506 12.69 18.98 11.17
C LEU A 506 11.31 19.60 10.89
N GLY A 507 10.26 18.79 10.66
CA GLY A 507 8.90 19.25 10.38
C GLY A 507 8.63 19.60 8.92
N PHE A 508 9.57 19.34 8.00
CA PHE A 508 9.43 19.54 6.55
C PHE A 508 9.11 18.22 5.80
N GLY A 509 8.70 17.19 6.54
CA GLY A 509 8.32 15.89 6.00
C GLY A 509 6.91 15.84 5.42
N VAL A 510 6.41 14.62 5.22
CA VAL A 510 5.04 14.39 4.77
C VAL A 510 4.07 14.82 5.85
N SER A 511 3.00 15.54 5.44
CA SER A 511 2.00 16.07 6.37
C SER A 511 1.21 14.95 7.08
N LEU A 512 0.88 15.18 8.36
CA LEU A 512 -0.03 14.31 9.12
C LEU A 512 -1.37 14.13 8.34
N PRO A 513 -2.04 12.99 8.47
CA PRO A 513 -1.79 11.89 9.40
C PRO A 513 -0.85 10.79 8.88
N ILE A 514 -0.25 10.94 7.69
CA ILE A 514 0.60 9.92 7.07
C ILE A 514 1.95 9.86 7.80
N PRO A 515 2.32 8.74 8.47
CA PRO A 515 3.60 8.63 9.13
C PRO A 515 4.73 8.35 8.15
N SER A 516 5.95 8.76 8.54
CA SER A 516 7.22 8.21 8.07
C SER A 516 8.06 7.84 9.29
N TRP A 517 9.12 7.05 9.13
CA TRP A 517 9.98 6.75 10.26
C TRP A 517 10.61 8.01 10.86
N GLY A 518 10.91 9.00 10.02
CA GLY A 518 11.42 10.29 10.46
C GLY A 518 10.40 11.12 11.24
N SER A 519 9.15 11.17 10.79
CA SER A 519 8.08 11.91 11.48
C SER A 519 7.70 11.28 12.82
N LEU A 520 7.82 9.96 12.96
CA LEU A 520 7.61 9.29 14.26
C LEU A 520 8.62 9.73 15.31
N LEU A 521 9.86 10.04 14.93
CA LEU A 521 10.88 10.56 15.86
C LEU A 521 10.52 11.93 16.43
N THR A 522 9.79 12.79 15.69
CA THR A 522 9.38 14.11 16.18
C THR A 522 8.32 14.07 17.27
N GLU A 523 7.52 13.02 17.31
CA GLU A 523 6.45 12.87 18.30
C GLU A 523 6.98 12.54 19.70
N SER A 524 8.25 12.21 19.82
CA SER A 524 8.93 11.91 21.06
C SER A 524 9.53 13.18 21.67
N ALA A 525 8.70 13.96 22.36
CA ALA A 525 9.14 15.20 23.02
C ALA A 525 10.00 14.96 24.30
N SER A 526 10.04 13.75 24.85
CA SER A 526 10.78 13.45 26.07
C SER A 526 11.45 12.07 26.04
N ALA A 527 12.58 11.94 26.73
CA ALA A 527 13.31 10.68 26.89
C ALA A 527 12.50 9.59 27.61
N GLU A 528 11.40 9.96 28.26
CA GLU A 528 10.51 9.02 28.94
C GLU A 528 9.82 8.06 27.99
N TYR A 529 9.57 8.51 26.75
CA TYR A 529 8.89 7.73 25.71
C TYR A 529 9.91 7.09 24.75
N TRP A 530 10.91 6.42 25.33
CA TRP A 530 12.05 5.83 24.62
C TRP A 530 11.65 4.93 23.44
N TRP A 531 10.49 4.26 23.48
CA TRP A 531 10.03 3.38 22.40
C TRP A 531 9.73 4.13 21.12
N ILE A 532 9.22 5.37 21.20
CA ILE A 532 8.93 6.20 20.04
C ILE A 532 10.23 6.66 19.35
N GLN A 533 11.35 6.72 20.09
CA GLN A 533 12.67 7.05 19.52
C GLN A 533 13.39 5.81 19.01
N ILE A 534 13.45 4.76 19.84
CA ILE A 534 14.27 3.58 19.58
C ILE A 534 13.74 2.79 18.36
N PHE A 535 12.45 2.51 18.29
CA PHE A 535 11.95 1.64 17.22
C PHE A 535 12.04 2.27 15.83
N PRO A 536 11.62 3.52 15.57
CA PRO A 536 11.81 4.13 14.25
C PRO A 536 13.29 4.35 13.92
N GLY A 537 14.10 4.78 14.92
CA GLY A 537 15.54 4.93 14.75
C GLY A 537 16.23 3.62 14.36
N LEU A 538 15.85 2.49 15.00
CA LEU A 538 16.35 1.16 14.67
C LEU A 538 15.98 0.74 13.25
N MET A 539 14.75 1.04 12.80
CA MET A 539 14.32 0.71 11.43
C MET A 539 15.09 1.50 10.39
N ILE A 540 15.34 2.80 10.63
CA ILE A 540 16.19 3.63 9.77
C ILE A 540 17.60 3.05 9.72
N PHE A 541 18.20 2.79 10.89
CA PHE A 541 19.56 2.23 11.01
C PHE A 541 19.68 0.89 10.28
N LEU A 542 18.75 -0.03 10.52
CA LEU A 542 18.73 -1.35 9.89
C LEU A 542 18.65 -1.21 8.36
N THR A 543 17.72 -0.40 7.86
CA THR A 543 17.50 -0.24 6.42
C THR A 543 18.72 0.36 5.73
N VAL A 544 19.30 1.41 6.32
CA VAL A 544 20.52 2.06 5.82
C VAL A 544 21.69 1.08 5.80
N THR A 545 21.87 0.30 6.86
CA THR A 545 22.92 -0.72 6.94
C THR A 545 22.74 -1.80 5.86
N LEU A 546 21.51 -2.28 5.66
CA LEU A 546 21.23 -3.29 4.63
C LEU A 546 21.53 -2.78 3.21
N TYR A 547 21.18 -1.53 2.91
CA TYR A 547 21.50 -0.92 1.62
C TYR A 547 23.01 -0.69 1.44
N ASN A 548 23.73 -0.32 2.49
CA ASN A 548 25.18 -0.17 2.43
C ASN A 548 25.88 -1.52 2.18
N LEU A 549 25.50 -2.58 2.91
CA LEU A 549 26.01 -3.93 2.69
C LEU A 549 25.69 -4.46 1.28
N LEU A 550 24.50 -4.15 0.78
CA LEU A 550 24.12 -4.49 -0.60
C LEU A 550 24.99 -3.70 -1.60
N GLY A 551 25.21 -2.41 -1.36
CA GLY A 551 26.05 -1.55 -2.20
C GLY A 551 27.51 -2.02 -2.27
N GLU A 552 28.10 -2.37 -1.14
CA GLU A 552 29.45 -2.95 -1.06
C GLU A 552 29.52 -4.27 -1.84
N GLY A 553 28.54 -5.16 -1.63
CA GLY A 553 28.49 -6.42 -2.37
C GLY A 553 28.36 -6.25 -3.88
N VAL A 554 27.59 -5.27 -4.34
CA VAL A 554 27.46 -4.92 -5.76
C VAL A 554 28.75 -4.29 -6.28
N ALA A 555 29.39 -3.40 -5.53
CA ALA A 555 30.66 -2.78 -5.89
C ALA A 555 31.76 -3.83 -6.11
N ASP A 556 31.90 -4.75 -5.16
CA ASP A 556 32.88 -5.83 -5.23
C ASP A 556 32.63 -6.81 -6.37
N ALA A 557 31.35 -7.12 -6.65
CA ALA A 557 30.99 -8.00 -7.77
C ALA A 557 31.27 -7.37 -9.15
N LEU A 558 31.29 -6.05 -9.22
CA LEU A 558 31.58 -5.30 -10.44
C LEU A 558 33.08 -4.98 -10.60
N ASP A 559 33.90 -5.16 -9.56
CA ASP A 559 35.35 -4.92 -9.63
C ASP A 559 36.06 -6.01 -10.47
N PRO A 560 36.68 -5.65 -11.61
CA PRO A 560 37.37 -6.59 -12.45
C PRO A 560 38.66 -7.14 -11.81
N ARG A 561 39.21 -6.45 -10.80
CA ARG A 561 40.50 -6.85 -10.15
C ARG A 561 40.34 -8.03 -9.20
N GLN A 562 39.13 -8.28 -8.71
CA GLN A 562 38.84 -9.44 -7.85
C GLN A 562 38.57 -10.74 -8.63
N LYS A 563 38.83 -10.76 -9.93
CA LYS A 563 38.57 -11.91 -10.82
C LYS A 563 39.79 -12.85 -10.98
N ILE A 564 40.83 -12.66 -10.17
CA ILE A 564 42.03 -13.50 -10.17
C ILE A 564 41.96 -14.56 -9.05
#